data_c8e7fb90ba50084d7fe0eab1382984db
#
_entry.id   c8e7fb90ba50084d7fe0eab1382984db
#
_cell.length_a   1.000
_cell.length_b   1.000
_cell.length_c   1.000
_cell.angle_alpha   90.00
_cell.angle_beta   90.00
_cell.angle_gamma   90.00
#
_symmetry.space_group_name_H-M   'P 1'
#
loop_
_entity.id
_entity.type
_entity.pdbx_description
1 polymer ?
#
loop_
_entity_poly.entity_id
_entity_poly.type
_entity_poly.pdbx_seq_one_letter_code
_entity_poly.pdbx_strand_id
1 'polypeptide(L)'
;MKKDCIFCKIVNGEIDSAKIWEDNEFLAILDINPNMKGMTLLITKKHYDSYVFDMPKDVYQRFLLAARKVAKILEKGLNVKRVAMVMEGLGINHAHIKLYPLHGLKEKFEEKWSKERVFFKEYPGYLTTQLGPRVNLEELKKLAKEIRKKSRI
;
A
#
# COMPACT_ATOMS: atom_id res chain seq x y z
N MET A 1 3.08 -18.19 14.15
CA MET A 1 3.40 -16.75 14.15
C MET A 1 4.88 -16.58 14.44
N LYS A 2 5.57 -15.61 13.79
CA LYS A 2 7.00 -15.35 14.02
C LYS A 2 7.15 -14.53 15.32
N LYS A 3 7.88 -15.06 16.32
CA LYS A 3 8.04 -14.43 17.65
C LYS A 3 8.61 -13.01 17.63
N ASP A 4 9.45 -12.69 16.64
CA ASP A 4 10.12 -11.39 16.53
C ASP A 4 9.40 -10.40 15.60
N CYS A 5 8.25 -10.76 15.03
CA CYS A 5 7.49 -9.91 14.14
C CYS A 5 6.58 -8.95 14.93
N ILE A 6 6.80 -7.64 14.79
CA ILE A 6 6.01 -6.62 15.48
C ILE A 6 4.52 -6.69 15.15
N PHE A 7 4.14 -6.99 13.91
CA PHE A 7 2.74 -7.13 13.53
C PHE A 7 2.09 -8.38 14.13
N CYS A 8 2.84 -9.49 14.26
CA CYS A 8 2.35 -10.65 14.99
C CYS A 8 2.08 -10.31 16.46
N LYS A 9 2.97 -9.54 17.09
CA LYS A 9 2.79 -9.10 18.50
C LYS A 9 1.56 -8.20 18.67
N ILE A 10 1.32 -7.29 17.72
CA ILE A 10 0.11 -6.45 17.71
C ILE A 10 -1.15 -7.30 17.54
N VAL A 11 -1.16 -8.23 16.60
CA VAL A 11 -2.30 -9.15 16.39
C VAL A 11 -2.62 -9.97 17.63
N ASN A 12 -1.59 -10.38 18.39
CA ASN A 12 -1.75 -11.15 19.64
C ASN A 12 -2.12 -10.28 20.84
N GLY A 13 -2.14 -8.96 20.71
CA GLY A 13 -2.37 -8.05 21.84
C GLY A 13 -1.17 -7.87 22.79
N GLU A 14 0.02 -8.34 22.39
CA GLU A 14 1.27 -8.13 23.15
C GLU A 14 1.77 -6.68 23.03
N ILE A 15 1.42 -6.00 21.91
CA ILE A 15 1.69 -4.60 21.67
C ILE A 15 0.38 -3.91 21.38
N ASP A 16 0.11 -2.82 22.08
CA ASP A 16 -1.09 -2.01 21.91
C ASP A 16 -1.10 -1.27 20.58
N SER A 17 -2.30 -1.02 20.02
CA SER A 17 -2.45 -0.35 18.73
C SER A 17 -3.79 0.37 18.61
N ALA A 18 -3.80 1.43 17.80
CA ALA A 18 -5.01 2.19 17.50
C ALA A 18 -5.85 1.47 16.42
N LYS A 19 -6.60 0.46 16.83
CA LYS A 19 -7.46 -0.35 15.97
C LYS A 19 -8.65 0.46 15.46
N ILE A 20 -8.93 0.35 14.15
CA ILE A 20 -10.12 0.96 13.52
C ILE A 20 -11.09 -0.07 12.93
N TRP A 21 -10.61 -1.25 12.61
CA TRP A 21 -11.42 -2.36 12.11
C TRP A 21 -10.66 -3.69 12.21
N GLU A 22 -11.39 -4.79 12.39
CA GLU A 22 -10.87 -6.15 12.25
C GLU A 22 -11.95 -7.15 11.86
N ASP A 23 -11.53 -8.29 11.31
CA ASP A 23 -12.31 -9.51 11.16
C ASP A 23 -11.48 -10.74 11.59
N ASN A 24 -11.87 -11.92 11.16
CA ASN A 24 -11.16 -13.15 11.51
C ASN A 24 -9.75 -13.25 10.90
N GLU A 25 -9.49 -12.59 9.76
CA GLU A 25 -8.26 -12.73 8.97
C GLU A 25 -7.38 -11.48 8.96
N PHE A 26 -7.98 -10.31 9.17
CA PHE A 26 -7.30 -9.02 8.97
C PHE A 26 -7.53 -8.05 10.13
N LEU A 27 -6.58 -7.16 10.33
CA LEU A 27 -6.62 -6.10 11.33
C LEU A 27 -6.17 -4.77 10.71
N ALA A 28 -6.96 -3.72 10.87
CA ALA A 28 -6.63 -2.35 10.46
C ALA A 28 -6.33 -1.47 11.67
N ILE A 29 -5.15 -0.88 11.67
CA ILE A 29 -4.65 0.01 12.74
C ILE A 29 -4.15 1.32 12.14
N LEU A 30 -4.21 2.40 12.90
CA LEU A 30 -3.53 3.64 12.50
C LEU A 30 -2.01 3.45 12.59
N ASP A 31 -1.30 4.00 11.61
CA ASP A 31 0.16 4.02 11.62
C ASP A 31 0.66 4.96 12.71
N ILE A 32 1.70 4.55 13.45
CA ILE A 32 2.32 5.37 14.48
C ILE A 32 3.25 6.46 13.93
N ASN A 33 3.66 6.33 12.66
CA ASN A 33 4.49 7.31 11.95
C ASN A 33 3.77 7.82 10.67
N PRO A 34 2.57 8.41 10.82
CA PRO A 34 1.76 8.77 9.67
C PRO A 34 2.34 10.01 8.98
N ASN A 35 2.46 9.99 7.65
CA ASN A 35 2.79 11.18 6.86
C ASN A 35 1.55 11.99 6.47
N MET A 36 0.35 11.50 6.78
CA MET A 36 -0.92 12.23 6.69
C MET A 36 -1.92 11.70 7.71
N LYS A 37 -2.85 12.55 8.13
CA LYS A 37 -3.86 12.20 9.14
C LYS A 37 -4.68 10.98 8.72
N GLY A 38 -4.71 9.97 9.58
CA GLY A 38 -5.49 8.75 9.36
C GLY A 38 -4.82 7.72 8.46
N MET A 39 -3.52 7.87 8.18
CA MET A 39 -2.76 6.80 7.52
C MET A 39 -2.94 5.50 8.30
N THR A 40 -3.29 4.45 7.59
CA THR A 40 -3.73 3.17 8.16
C THR A 40 -2.91 2.03 7.59
N LEU A 41 -2.57 1.09 8.46
CA LEU A 41 -2.00 -0.21 8.09
C LEU A 41 -3.10 -1.27 8.19
N LEU A 42 -3.37 -1.96 7.09
CA LEU A 42 -4.15 -3.19 7.09
C LEU A 42 -3.17 -4.36 7.06
N ILE A 43 -3.20 -5.22 8.06
CA ILE A 43 -2.29 -6.34 8.25
C ILE A 43 -3.05 -7.67 8.27
N THR A 44 -2.39 -8.74 7.86
CA THR A 44 -2.95 -10.10 7.97
C THR A 44 -2.78 -10.62 9.39
N LYS A 45 -3.79 -11.26 9.98
CA LYS A 45 -3.67 -11.88 11.32
C LYS A 45 -2.77 -13.12 11.30
N LYS A 46 -2.87 -13.93 10.25
CA LYS A 46 -1.86 -14.96 9.96
C LYS A 46 -0.63 -14.30 9.36
N HIS A 47 0.56 -14.70 9.81
CA HIS A 47 1.80 -14.22 9.22
C HIS A 47 1.97 -14.74 7.79
N TYR A 48 2.04 -13.82 6.84
CA TYR A 48 2.52 -14.04 5.48
C TYR A 48 3.71 -13.10 5.25
N ASP A 49 4.66 -13.51 4.46
CA ASP A 49 5.76 -12.63 4.05
C ASP A 49 5.21 -11.42 3.29
N SER A 50 5.93 -10.31 3.37
CA SER A 50 5.43 -9.00 2.93
C SER A 50 5.29 -8.86 1.41
N TYR A 51 5.95 -9.73 0.61
CA TYR A 51 5.80 -9.71 -0.84
C TYR A 51 4.47 -10.34 -1.25
N VAL A 52 3.46 -9.50 -1.39
CA VAL A 52 2.06 -9.93 -1.56
C VAL A 52 1.79 -10.72 -2.85
N PHE A 53 2.66 -10.63 -3.86
CA PHE A 53 2.50 -11.38 -5.12
C PHE A 53 2.81 -12.87 -4.96
N ASP A 54 3.51 -13.28 -3.90
CA ASP A 54 3.75 -14.70 -3.55
C ASP A 54 2.70 -15.26 -2.59
N MET A 55 1.74 -14.42 -2.18
CA MET A 55 0.65 -14.83 -1.30
C MET A 55 -0.31 -15.80 -2.01
N PRO A 56 -0.94 -16.77 -1.30
CA PRO A 56 -2.01 -17.59 -1.87
C PRO A 56 -3.11 -16.70 -2.50
N LYS A 57 -3.53 -17.04 -3.72
CA LYS A 57 -4.43 -16.23 -4.54
C LYS A 57 -5.73 -15.86 -3.83
N ASP A 58 -6.33 -16.80 -3.11
CA ASP A 58 -7.56 -16.61 -2.36
C ASP A 58 -7.37 -15.64 -1.18
N VAL A 59 -6.25 -15.72 -0.47
CA VAL A 59 -5.88 -14.78 0.61
C VAL A 59 -5.65 -13.38 0.02
N TYR A 60 -4.91 -13.29 -1.08
CA TYR A 60 -4.66 -12.03 -1.77
C TYR A 60 -5.96 -11.32 -2.18
N GLN A 61 -6.92 -12.06 -2.73
CA GLN A 61 -8.23 -11.52 -3.11
C GLN A 61 -9.01 -11.00 -1.90
N ARG A 62 -9.07 -11.77 -0.80
CA ARG A 62 -9.76 -11.34 0.43
C ARG A 62 -9.06 -10.15 1.08
N PHE A 63 -7.73 -10.08 1.02
CA PHE A 63 -6.96 -8.96 1.54
C PHE A 63 -7.27 -7.65 0.81
N LEU A 64 -7.40 -7.68 -0.53
CA LEU A 64 -7.82 -6.54 -1.33
C LEU A 64 -9.27 -6.10 -1.02
N LEU A 65 -10.18 -7.07 -0.81
CA LEU A 65 -11.55 -6.77 -0.41
C LEU A 65 -11.62 -6.14 0.99
N ALA A 66 -10.79 -6.60 1.93
CA ALA A 66 -10.65 -5.98 3.24
C ALA A 66 -10.10 -4.54 3.13
N ALA A 67 -9.09 -4.31 2.27
CA ALA A 67 -8.57 -2.96 2.02
C ALA A 67 -9.66 -2.02 1.48
N ARG A 68 -10.48 -2.50 0.53
CA ARG A 68 -11.63 -1.73 0.03
C ARG A 68 -12.62 -1.38 1.16
N LYS A 69 -12.91 -2.30 2.05
CA LYS A 69 -13.80 -2.06 3.21
C LYS A 69 -13.21 -1.00 4.14
N VAL A 70 -11.94 -1.12 4.50
CA VAL A 70 -11.26 -0.15 5.37
C VAL A 70 -11.16 1.22 4.71
N ALA A 71 -10.89 1.30 3.39
CA ALA A 71 -10.91 2.55 2.65
C ALA A 71 -12.26 3.27 2.77
N LYS A 72 -13.39 2.55 2.69
CA LYS A 72 -14.73 3.15 2.87
C LYS A 72 -14.98 3.64 4.31
N ILE A 73 -14.41 2.97 5.30
CA ILE A 73 -14.44 3.44 6.70
C ILE A 73 -13.66 4.77 6.81
N LEU A 74 -12.46 4.85 6.22
CA LEU A 74 -11.64 6.06 6.22
C LEU A 74 -12.29 7.21 5.46
N GLU A 75 -12.85 6.95 4.27
CA GLU A 75 -13.59 7.96 3.50
C GLU A 75 -14.69 8.61 4.34
N LYS A 76 -15.52 7.78 4.99
CA LYS A 76 -16.62 8.25 5.82
C LYS A 76 -16.13 8.91 7.12
N GLY A 77 -15.19 8.27 7.83
CA GLY A 77 -14.75 8.71 9.15
C GLY A 77 -13.91 9.98 9.13
N LEU A 78 -13.20 10.24 8.03
CA LEU A 78 -12.32 11.40 7.85
C LEU A 78 -12.89 12.43 6.87
N ASN A 79 -14.07 12.18 6.29
CA ASN A 79 -14.69 13.01 5.26
C ASN A 79 -13.71 13.31 4.10
N VAL A 80 -13.04 12.27 3.60
CA VAL A 80 -12.14 12.37 2.45
C VAL A 80 -12.78 11.73 1.21
N LYS A 81 -12.46 12.26 0.04
CA LYS A 81 -13.04 11.79 -1.24
C LYS A 81 -12.34 10.55 -1.79
N ARG A 82 -11.11 10.32 -1.41
CA ARG A 82 -10.26 9.22 -1.92
C ARG A 82 -9.29 8.71 -0.87
N VAL A 83 -8.98 7.44 -0.99
CA VAL A 83 -7.89 6.76 -0.26
C VAL A 83 -6.98 6.11 -1.29
N ALA A 84 -5.68 6.38 -1.21
CA ALA A 84 -4.67 5.67 -1.99
C ALA A 84 -4.22 4.40 -1.25
N MET A 85 -3.76 3.40 -2.00
CA MET A 85 -3.31 2.12 -1.48
C MET A 85 -1.90 1.81 -2.00
N VAL A 86 -1.02 1.34 -1.11
CA VAL A 86 0.35 0.94 -1.43
C VAL A 86 0.68 -0.40 -0.77
N MET A 87 1.29 -1.29 -1.54
CA MET A 87 1.80 -2.60 -1.11
C MET A 87 3.27 -2.73 -1.52
N GLU A 88 4.14 -2.02 -0.84
CA GLU A 88 5.58 -1.99 -1.11
C GLU A 88 6.29 -3.24 -0.58
N GLY A 89 5.89 -3.70 0.60
CA GLY A 89 6.40 -4.92 1.21
C GLY A 89 7.79 -4.80 1.84
N LEU A 90 8.34 -3.59 2.00
CA LEU A 90 9.62 -3.38 2.67
C LEU A 90 9.43 -2.83 4.10
N GLY A 91 10.51 -2.83 4.89
CA GLY A 91 10.53 -2.42 6.27
C GLY A 91 10.17 -3.56 7.25
N ILE A 92 8.97 -4.11 7.19
CA ILE A 92 8.53 -5.20 8.05
C ILE A 92 8.11 -6.39 7.20
N ASN A 93 8.79 -7.53 7.34
CA ASN A 93 8.43 -8.75 6.61
C ASN A 93 7.20 -9.43 7.21
N HIS A 94 6.05 -8.80 6.98
CA HIS A 94 4.71 -9.28 7.27
C HIS A 94 3.74 -8.58 6.33
N ALA A 95 2.88 -9.30 5.64
CA ALA A 95 1.99 -8.76 4.63
C ALA A 95 1.11 -7.63 5.19
N HIS A 96 1.26 -6.44 4.61
CA HIS A 96 0.53 -5.25 5.00
C HIS A 96 0.24 -4.34 3.81
N ILE A 97 -0.88 -3.63 3.90
CA ILE A 97 -1.32 -2.60 2.95
C ILE A 97 -1.31 -1.27 3.68
N LYS A 98 -0.67 -0.27 3.09
CA LYS A 98 -0.73 1.11 3.56
C LYS A 98 -1.87 1.84 2.85
N LEU A 99 -2.77 2.45 3.62
CA LEU A 99 -3.90 3.23 3.13
C LEU A 99 -3.72 4.70 3.50
N TYR A 100 -3.76 5.56 2.50
CA TYR A 100 -3.49 7.00 2.62
C TYR A 100 -4.75 7.80 2.33
N PRO A 101 -5.43 8.39 3.33
CA PRO A 101 -6.57 9.28 3.11
C PRO A 101 -6.11 10.57 2.43
N LEU A 102 -6.62 10.87 1.24
CA LEU A 102 -6.22 12.03 0.45
C LEU A 102 -7.04 13.27 0.85
N HIS A 103 -6.52 14.02 1.81
CA HIS A 103 -7.17 15.24 2.31
C HIS A 103 -7.10 16.39 1.30
N GLY A 104 -8.09 17.28 1.33
CA GLY A 104 -8.12 18.52 0.55
C GLY A 104 -8.48 18.36 -0.94
N LEU A 105 -8.99 17.20 -1.35
CA LEU A 105 -9.56 17.01 -2.68
C LEU A 105 -10.94 17.66 -2.78
N LYS A 106 -11.21 18.34 -3.90
CA LYS A 106 -12.51 18.95 -4.20
C LYS A 106 -13.57 17.90 -4.61
N GLU A 107 -14.83 18.33 -4.73
CA GLU A 107 -15.95 17.49 -5.19
C GLU A 107 -15.73 16.97 -6.62
N LYS A 108 -15.28 17.85 -7.52
CA LYS A 108 -14.97 17.50 -8.92
C LYS A 108 -13.57 16.91 -9.01
N PHE A 109 -13.40 15.97 -9.93
CA PHE A 109 -12.08 15.42 -10.25
C PHE A 109 -11.14 16.56 -10.67
N GLU A 110 -9.97 16.60 -10.07
CA GLU A 110 -8.94 17.60 -10.29
C GLU A 110 -7.58 16.90 -10.33
N GLU A 111 -6.84 17.11 -11.39
CA GLU A 111 -5.46 16.64 -11.47
C GLU A 111 -4.57 17.45 -10.53
N LYS A 112 -3.80 16.74 -9.69
CA LYS A 112 -2.80 17.33 -8.81
C LYS A 112 -1.46 16.66 -9.06
N TRP A 113 -0.54 17.42 -9.65
CA TRP A 113 0.79 16.97 -9.96
C TRP A 113 1.84 17.79 -9.24
N SER A 114 2.90 17.13 -8.74
CA SER A 114 4.11 17.85 -8.34
C SER A 114 4.74 18.51 -9.56
N LYS A 115 5.30 19.72 -9.37
CA LYS A 115 6.06 20.41 -10.42
C LYS A 115 7.42 19.76 -10.65
N GLU A 116 7.97 19.12 -9.63
CA GLU A 116 9.26 18.44 -9.70
C GLU A 116 9.14 17.11 -10.46
N ARG A 117 10.18 16.76 -11.20
CA ARG A 117 10.32 15.49 -11.91
C ARG A 117 11.44 14.69 -11.28
N VAL A 118 11.18 13.41 -11.02
CA VAL A 118 12.11 12.53 -10.29
C VAL A 118 12.28 11.22 -11.05
N PHE A 119 13.52 10.76 -11.20
CA PHE A 119 13.85 9.44 -11.72
C PHE A 119 14.91 8.78 -10.86
N PHE A 120 14.62 7.58 -10.39
CA PHE A 120 15.56 6.78 -9.61
C PHE A 120 16.03 5.58 -10.46
N LYS A 121 17.33 5.39 -10.58
CA LYS A 121 17.92 4.19 -11.22
C LYS A 121 17.75 2.95 -10.36
N GLU A 122 17.75 3.12 -9.05
CA GLU A 122 17.59 2.09 -8.04
C GLU A 122 16.52 2.53 -7.04
N TYR A 123 15.99 1.60 -6.27
CA TYR A 123 14.99 1.89 -5.25
C TYR A 123 15.60 2.77 -4.14
N PRO A 124 15.07 4.00 -3.92
CA PRO A 124 15.64 4.96 -2.98
C PRO A 124 15.21 4.74 -1.51
N GLY A 125 14.48 3.65 -1.21
CA GLY A 125 13.93 3.39 0.12
C GLY A 125 12.50 3.87 0.34
N TYR A 126 11.85 4.43 -0.68
CA TYR A 126 10.45 4.85 -0.66
C TYR A 126 9.84 4.88 -2.06
N LEU A 127 8.51 4.83 -2.14
CA LEU A 127 7.76 5.05 -3.37
C LEU A 127 7.26 6.50 -3.44
N THR A 128 7.20 7.04 -4.63
CA THR A 128 6.60 8.36 -4.89
C THR A 128 5.66 8.30 -6.09
N THR A 129 4.63 9.13 -6.06
CA THR A 129 3.72 9.36 -7.19
C THR A 129 4.15 10.56 -8.07
N GLN A 130 5.30 11.17 -7.78
CA GLN A 130 5.87 12.21 -8.64
C GLN A 130 6.18 11.64 -10.03
N LEU A 131 5.89 12.45 -11.06
CA LEU A 131 6.20 12.05 -12.42
C LEU A 131 7.71 12.13 -12.66
N GLY A 132 8.22 11.18 -13.42
CA GLY A 132 9.57 11.23 -13.99
C GLY A 132 9.65 12.18 -15.20
N PRO A 133 10.86 12.44 -15.73
CA PRO A 133 11.04 13.08 -17.01
C PRO A 133 10.38 12.26 -18.11
N ARG A 134 9.88 12.96 -19.16
CA ARG A 134 9.24 12.29 -20.31
C ARG A 134 10.27 11.46 -21.07
N VAL A 135 9.93 10.21 -21.37
CA VAL A 135 10.74 9.29 -22.17
C VAL A 135 10.18 9.20 -23.59
N ASN A 136 11.04 8.99 -24.56
CA ASN A 136 10.67 8.80 -25.94
C ASN A 136 9.88 7.48 -26.12
N LEU A 137 8.80 7.50 -26.92
CA LEU A 137 7.95 6.33 -27.12
C LEU A 137 8.70 5.14 -27.77
N GLU A 138 9.65 5.40 -28.66
CA GLU A 138 10.42 4.32 -29.31
C GLU A 138 11.35 3.61 -28.32
N GLU A 139 11.92 4.33 -27.37
CA GLU A 139 12.69 3.74 -26.27
C GLU A 139 11.80 2.86 -25.39
N LEU A 140 10.59 3.32 -25.06
CA LEU A 140 9.60 2.54 -24.30
C LEU A 140 9.17 1.27 -25.03
N LYS A 141 8.98 1.35 -26.37
CA LYS A 141 8.66 0.17 -27.20
C LYS A 141 9.78 -0.86 -27.21
N LYS A 142 11.05 -0.41 -27.30
CA LYS A 142 12.23 -1.29 -27.21
C LYS A 142 12.26 -2.00 -25.87
N LEU A 143 12.14 -1.25 -24.77
CA LEU A 143 12.11 -1.81 -23.42
C LEU A 143 10.96 -2.81 -23.22
N ALA A 144 9.76 -2.48 -23.69
CA ALA A 144 8.61 -3.38 -23.62
C ALA A 144 8.85 -4.70 -24.39
N LYS A 145 9.52 -4.64 -25.55
CA LYS A 145 9.91 -5.84 -26.31
C LYS A 145 10.92 -6.70 -25.55
N GLU A 146 11.91 -6.08 -24.91
CA GLU A 146 12.91 -6.78 -24.09
C GLU A 146 12.26 -7.47 -22.87
N ILE A 147 11.36 -6.77 -22.16
CA ILE A 147 10.64 -7.31 -21.01
C ILE A 147 9.85 -8.55 -21.45
N ARG A 148 9.05 -8.46 -22.51
CA ARG A 148 8.28 -9.62 -23.02
C ARG A 148 9.18 -10.79 -23.39
N LYS A 149 10.31 -10.52 -24.09
CA LYS A 149 11.26 -11.57 -24.47
C LYS A 149 11.85 -12.28 -23.26
N LYS A 150 12.22 -11.52 -22.21
CA LYS A 150 12.81 -12.09 -20.97
C LYS A 150 11.79 -12.81 -20.09
N SER A 151 10.54 -12.31 -20.04
CA SER A 151 9.46 -12.92 -19.26
C SER A 151 8.78 -14.12 -19.97
N ARG A 152 9.17 -14.42 -21.21
CA ARG A 152 8.58 -15.51 -22.03
C ARG A 152 7.06 -15.40 -22.24
N ILE A 153 6.53 -14.18 -22.20
CA ILE A 153 5.12 -13.86 -22.50
C ILE A 153 4.97 -13.51 -23.97
#